data_714cba20d2ad579ff6f6e086a033aecf
#
_entry.id   714cba20d2ad579ff6f6e086a033aecf
#
_cell.length_a   1.000
_cell.length_b   1.000
_cell.length_c   1.000
_cell.angle_alpha   90.00
_cell.angle_beta   90.00
_cell.angle_gamma   90.00
#
_symmetry.space_group_name_H-M   'P 1'
#
loop_
_entity.id
_entity.type
_entity.pdbx_description
1 polymer ?
#
loop_
_entity_poly.entity_id
_entity_poly.type
_entity_poly.pdbx_seq_one_letter_code
_entity_poly.pdbx_strand_id
1 'polypeptide(L)'
;YAVETLDYLSSKYPLTIISNGFTEVQYKKINSSGIAHYFNHIVLSEAANALKPDKRIFEYAMQLNGCSNPKECIMIGDSYEADIVGAQNAGIDQVYYPLSADAENKKATYRIKSLRELREIV
;
A
#
# COMPACT_ATOMS: atom_id res chain seq x y z
N TYR A 1 -15.03 6.52 -4.76
CA TYR A 1 -14.89 6.01 -3.37
C TYR A 1 -13.50 6.21 -2.77
N ALA A 2 -12.51 6.67 -3.54
CA ALA A 2 -11.15 6.79 -3.04
C ALA A 2 -11.04 7.79 -1.88
N VAL A 3 -11.61 8.98 -2.04
CA VAL A 3 -11.55 10.02 -1.00
C VAL A 3 -12.29 9.57 0.25
N GLU A 4 -13.47 8.99 0.08
CA GLU A 4 -14.28 8.51 1.21
C GLU A 4 -13.54 7.40 1.98
N THR A 5 -12.89 6.50 1.26
CA THR A 5 -12.12 5.42 1.86
C THR A 5 -10.90 5.97 2.61
N LEU A 6 -10.20 6.95 2.03
CA LEU A 6 -9.05 7.57 2.68
C LEU A 6 -9.47 8.34 3.94
N ASP A 7 -10.61 9.04 3.91
CA ASP A 7 -11.15 9.70 5.10
C ASP A 7 -11.38 8.68 6.22
N TYR A 8 -12.01 7.55 5.89
CA TYR A 8 -12.28 6.50 6.87
C TYR A 8 -10.99 5.91 7.45
N LEU A 9 -10.06 5.51 6.58
CA LEU A 9 -8.82 4.87 7.02
C LEU A 9 -7.92 5.80 7.81
N SER A 10 -7.76 7.05 7.36
CA SER A 10 -6.87 8.01 8.02
C SER A 10 -7.33 8.39 9.41
N SER A 11 -8.63 8.27 9.69
CA SER A 11 -9.17 8.51 11.03
C SER A 11 -8.83 7.39 12.01
N LYS A 12 -8.44 6.22 11.52
CA LYS A 12 -8.19 5.03 12.34
C LYS A 12 -6.74 4.58 12.35
N TYR A 13 -6.01 4.80 11.26
CA TYR A 13 -4.66 4.25 11.05
C TYR A 13 -3.74 5.27 10.42
N PRO A 14 -2.41 5.17 10.71
CA PRO A 14 -1.44 5.87 9.89
C PRO A 14 -1.39 5.23 8.50
N LEU A 15 -1.34 6.07 7.46
CA LEU A 15 -1.31 5.62 6.07
C LEU A 15 0.03 5.96 5.44
N THR A 16 0.55 5.05 4.61
CA THR A 16 1.81 5.21 3.90
C THR A 16 1.64 4.81 2.44
N ILE A 17 2.17 5.61 1.53
CA ILE A 17 2.26 5.23 0.11
C ILE A 17 3.63 4.59 -0.12
N ILE A 18 3.66 3.46 -0.84
CA ILE A 18 4.90 2.83 -1.31
C ILE A 18 4.86 2.81 -2.84
N SER A 19 5.86 3.42 -3.47
CA SER A 19 5.89 3.55 -4.93
C SER A 19 7.27 3.25 -5.51
N ASN A 20 7.31 2.60 -6.66
CA ASN A 20 8.53 2.31 -7.44
C ASN A 20 8.83 3.43 -8.45
N GLY A 21 8.55 4.67 -8.13
CA GLY A 21 8.77 5.77 -9.06
C GLY A 21 10.00 6.61 -8.73
N PHE A 22 10.35 7.51 -9.66
CA PHE A 22 11.37 8.54 -9.42
C PHE A 22 10.79 9.60 -8.49
N THR A 23 11.59 10.04 -7.53
CA THR A 23 11.18 10.92 -6.45
C THR A 23 10.41 12.15 -6.90
N GLU A 24 10.97 12.94 -7.83
CA GLU A 24 10.34 14.20 -8.25
C GLU A 24 9.00 13.98 -8.95
N VAL A 25 8.96 13.01 -9.86
CA VAL A 25 7.75 12.73 -10.65
C VAL A 25 6.63 12.24 -9.74
N GLN A 26 6.94 11.34 -8.82
CA GLN A 26 5.93 10.77 -7.93
C GLN A 26 5.41 11.79 -6.93
N TYR A 27 6.26 12.64 -6.37
CA TYR A 27 5.82 13.70 -5.48
C TYR A 27 4.89 14.68 -6.18
N LYS A 28 5.19 15.05 -7.43
CA LYS A 28 4.32 15.93 -8.20
C LYS A 28 2.96 15.30 -8.45
N LYS A 29 2.91 14.02 -8.80
CA LYS A 29 1.65 13.30 -9.01
C LYS A 29 0.80 13.26 -7.75
N ILE A 30 1.41 12.91 -6.62
CA ILE A 30 0.71 12.77 -5.35
C ILE A 30 0.20 14.13 -4.88
N ASN A 31 1.03 15.16 -4.94
CA ASN A 31 0.64 16.51 -4.53
C ASN A 31 -0.47 17.08 -5.39
N SER A 32 -0.43 16.84 -6.70
CA SER A 32 -1.45 17.37 -7.62
C SER A 32 -2.79 16.60 -7.53
N SER A 33 -2.78 15.40 -6.96
CA SER A 33 -3.98 14.57 -6.83
C SER A 33 -4.92 15.04 -5.72
N GLY A 34 -4.44 15.87 -4.79
CA GLY A 34 -5.23 16.36 -3.67
C GLY A 34 -5.38 15.35 -2.53
N ILE A 35 -4.69 14.21 -2.57
CA ILE A 35 -4.80 13.17 -1.52
C ILE A 35 -3.57 13.05 -0.63
N ALA A 36 -2.52 13.83 -0.90
CA ALA A 36 -1.25 13.70 -0.16
C ALA A 36 -1.43 13.87 1.35
N HIS A 37 -2.35 14.72 1.77
CA HIS A 37 -2.58 15.01 3.19
C HIS A 37 -3.11 13.83 4.00
N TYR A 38 -3.62 12.79 3.35
CA TYR A 38 -4.10 11.59 4.04
C TYR A 38 -2.97 10.68 4.51
N PHE A 39 -1.76 10.87 3.96
CA PHE A 39 -0.65 9.95 4.20
C PHE A 39 0.38 10.54 5.14
N ASN A 40 0.77 9.74 6.12
CA ASN A 40 1.79 10.10 7.10
C ASN A 40 3.19 10.03 6.51
N HIS A 41 3.39 9.08 5.58
CA HIS A 41 4.68 8.86 4.93
C HIS A 41 4.49 8.52 3.46
N ILE A 42 5.43 8.91 2.63
CA ILE A 42 5.51 8.52 1.22
C ILE A 42 6.88 7.88 1.04
N VAL A 43 6.88 6.57 0.80
CA VAL A 43 8.11 5.78 0.64
C VAL A 43 8.33 5.53 -0.84
N LEU A 44 9.43 6.06 -1.35
CA LEU A 44 9.83 5.88 -2.75
C LEU A 44 11.06 4.99 -2.82
N SER A 45 11.19 4.26 -3.92
CA SER A 45 12.28 3.30 -4.09
C SER A 45 13.67 3.91 -3.88
N GLU A 46 13.88 5.15 -4.26
CA GLU A 46 15.16 5.83 -4.07
C GLU A 46 15.51 5.98 -2.59
N ALA A 47 14.54 6.39 -1.77
CA ALA A 47 14.76 6.58 -0.33
C ALA A 47 15.01 5.27 0.39
N ALA A 48 14.30 4.22 0.00
CA ALA A 48 14.44 2.91 0.62
C ALA A 48 15.62 2.10 0.07
N ASN A 49 16.18 2.54 -1.04
CA ASN A 49 17.21 1.81 -1.79
C ASN A 49 16.77 0.39 -2.14
N ALA A 50 15.50 0.23 -2.46
CA ALA A 50 14.89 -1.06 -2.81
C ALA A 50 13.60 -0.82 -3.58
N LEU A 51 13.28 -1.71 -4.51
CA LEU A 51 12.06 -1.69 -5.31
C LEU A 51 11.09 -2.78 -4.86
N LYS A 52 9.77 -2.51 -4.92
CA LYS A 52 8.80 -3.60 -4.77
C LYS A 52 9.04 -4.63 -5.90
N PRO A 53 8.99 -5.93 -5.66
CA PRO A 53 8.51 -6.62 -4.46
C PRO A 53 9.60 -6.95 -3.42
N ASP A 54 10.73 -6.29 -3.43
CA ASP A 54 11.77 -6.53 -2.43
C ASP A 54 11.22 -6.21 -1.04
N LYS A 55 11.34 -7.14 -0.11
CA LYS A 55 10.81 -6.97 1.25
C LYS A 55 11.39 -5.76 1.98
N ARG A 56 12.59 -5.32 1.60
CA ARG A 56 13.27 -4.20 2.28
C ARG A 56 12.51 -2.88 2.19
N ILE A 57 11.78 -2.63 1.08
CA ILE A 57 10.99 -1.40 0.97
C ILE A 57 9.79 -1.44 1.94
N PHE A 58 9.21 -2.62 2.14
CA PHE A 58 8.12 -2.80 3.11
C PHE A 58 8.63 -2.67 4.54
N GLU A 59 9.79 -3.23 4.83
CA GLU A 59 10.43 -3.12 6.14
C GLU A 59 10.79 -1.67 6.46
N TYR A 60 11.27 -0.92 5.47
CA TYR A 60 11.55 0.50 5.61
C TYR A 60 10.28 1.28 5.96
N ALA A 61 9.17 1.01 5.27
CA ALA A 61 7.89 1.66 5.55
C ALA A 61 7.39 1.34 6.96
N MET A 62 7.53 0.10 7.40
CA MET A 62 7.16 -0.31 8.75
C MET A 62 7.98 0.45 9.79
N GLN A 63 9.28 0.57 9.58
CA GLN A 63 10.19 1.27 10.47
C GLN A 63 9.80 2.75 10.62
N LEU A 64 9.46 3.41 9.52
CA LEU A 64 9.01 4.81 9.55
C LEU A 64 7.75 4.99 10.38
N ASN A 65 6.88 3.98 10.40
CA ASN A 65 5.63 4.02 11.15
C ASN A 65 5.78 3.48 12.58
N GLY A 66 6.99 3.12 12.99
CA GLY A 66 7.22 2.54 14.31
C GLY A 66 6.60 1.16 14.50
N CYS A 67 6.33 0.45 13.41
CA CYS A 67 5.70 -0.87 13.44
C CYS A 67 6.77 -1.95 13.42
N SER A 68 6.87 -2.73 14.49
CA SER A 68 7.83 -3.84 14.58
C SER A 68 7.23 -5.20 14.27
N ASN A 69 5.89 -5.30 14.25
CA ASN A 69 5.19 -6.55 13.99
C ASN A 69 4.46 -6.48 12.64
N PRO A 70 4.92 -7.24 11.62
CA PRO A 70 4.28 -7.22 10.30
C PRO A 70 2.79 -7.57 10.33
N LYS A 71 2.34 -8.36 11.32
CA LYS A 71 0.93 -8.75 11.43
C LYS A 71 0.01 -7.62 11.89
N GLU A 72 0.58 -6.52 12.33
CA GLU A 72 -0.18 -5.31 12.67
C GLU A 72 -0.31 -4.36 11.47
N CYS A 73 0.23 -4.73 10.33
CA CYS A 73 0.23 -3.93 9.11
C CYS A 73 -0.59 -4.63 8.02
N ILE A 74 -1.08 -3.86 7.07
CA ILE A 74 -1.77 -4.41 5.91
C ILE A 74 -1.34 -3.63 4.66
N MET A 75 -1.12 -4.34 3.57
CA MET A 75 -0.79 -3.76 2.27
C MET A 75 -1.99 -3.83 1.35
N ILE A 76 -2.34 -2.71 0.76
CA ILE A 76 -3.42 -2.62 -0.21
C ILE A 76 -2.82 -2.25 -1.55
N GLY A 77 -3.06 -3.05 -2.58
CA GLY A 77 -2.47 -2.78 -3.89
C GLY A 77 -3.15 -3.48 -5.04
N ASP A 78 -2.86 -2.99 -6.24
CA ASP A 78 -3.44 -3.47 -7.48
C ASP A 78 -2.49 -4.33 -8.32
N SER A 79 -1.21 -4.32 -8.00
CA SER A 79 -0.20 -5.14 -8.69
C SER A 79 0.11 -6.38 -7.87
N TYR A 80 -0.21 -7.54 -8.41
CA TYR A 80 0.03 -8.79 -7.67
C TYR A 80 1.51 -8.98 -7.37
N GLU A 81 2.36 -8.86 -8.40
CA GLU A 81 3.80 -9.11 -8.23
C GLU A 81 4.49 -8.07 -7.35
N ALA A 82 4.20 -6.79 -7.57
CA ALA A 82 4.87 -5.74 -6.81
C ALA A 82 4.32 -5.59 -5.40
N ASP A 83 2.99 -5.55 -5.24
CA ASP A 83 2.36 -5.21 -3.98
C ASP A 83 2.05 -6.43 -3.12
N ILE A 84 1.42 -7.43 -3.72
CA ILE A 84 0.92 -8.57 -2.94
C ILE A 84 2.04 -9.55 -2.61
N VAL A 85 2.82 -9.96 -3.61
CA VAL A 85 3.96 -10.84 -3.37
C VAL A 85 5.00 -10.14 -2.49
N GLY A 86 5.23 -8.85 -2.72
CA GLY A 86 6.15 -8.08 -1.89
C GLY A 86 5.74 -8.07 -0.43
N ALA A 87 4.47 -7.82 -0.15
CA ALA A 87 3.96 -7.83 1.23
C ALA A 87 4.03 -9.24 1.84
N GLN A 88 3.74 -10.28 1.06
CA GLN A 88 3.89 -11.67 1.51
C GLN A 88 5.33 -11.95 1.93
N ASN A 89 6.30 -11.50 1.15
CA ASN A 89 7.72 -11.68 1.47
C ASN A 89 8.12 -10.98 2.77
N ALA A 90 7.44 -9.90 3.11
CA ALA A 90 7.68 -9.15 4.36
C ALA A 90 6.82 -9.66 5.53
N GLY A 91 5.95 -10.64 5.31
CA GLY A 91 5.07 -11.16 6.35
C GLY A 91 3.85 -10.30 6.65
N ILE A 92 3.53 -9.37 5.78
CA ILE A 92 2.41 -8.42 5.92
C ILE A 92 1.18 -8.97 5.22
N ASP A 93 0.02 -8.90 5.86
CA ASP A 93 -1.25 -9.29 5.25
C ASP A 93 -1.60 -8.35 4.10
N GLN A 94 -2.32 -8.86 3.10
CA GLN A 94 -2.56 -8.12 1.86
C GLN A 94 -4.05 -8.02 1.54
N VAL A 95 -4.43 -6.88 0.96
CA VAL A 95 -5.71 -6.69 0.29
C VAL A 95 -5.41 -6.46 -1.18
N TYR A 96 -5.82 -7.41 -2.02
CA TYR A 96 -5.61 -7.34 -3.46
C TYR A 96 -6.82 -6.69 -4.12
N TYR A 97 -6.58 -5.59 -4.83
CA TYR A 97 -7.60 -4.85 -5.57
C TYR A 97 -7.24 -4.91 -7.07
N PRO A 98 -7.53 -6.04 -7.74
CA PRO A 98 -7.11 -6.21 -9.13
C PRO A 98 -7.88 -5.31 -10.07
N LEU A 99 -7.17 -4.73 -11.05
CA LEU A 99 -7.77 -3.92 -12.11
C LEU A 99 -8.22 -4.77 -13.28
N SER A 100 -7.87 -6.05 -13.28
CA SER A 100 -8.15 -7.00 -14.36
C SER A 100 -8.89 -8.23 -13.84
N ALA A 101 -9.80 -8.77 -14.65
CA ALA A 101 -10.52 -10.01 -14.33
C ALA A 101 -9.62 -11.25 -14.33
N ASP A 102 -8.40 -11.16 -14.87
CA ASP A 102 -7.48 -12.30 -14.99
C ASP A 102 -6.81 -12.69 -13.67
N ALA A 103 -7.19 -12.07 -12.58
CA ALA A 103 -6.55 -12.26 -11.27
C ALA A 103 -7.22 -13.33 -10.40
N GLU A 104 -8.13 -14.12 -10.93
CA GLU A 104 -8.94 -15.07 -10.13
C GLU A 104 -8.13 -16.11 -9.36
N ASN A 105 -7.00 -16.55 -9.92
CA ASN A 105 -6.17 -17.59 -9.32
C ASN A 105 -5.05 -17.07 -8.43
N LYS A 106 -4.99 -15.76 -8.23
CA LYS A 106 -3.94 -15.14 -7.42
C LYS A 106 -4.32 -15.16 -5.94
N LYS A 107 -3.41 -15.63 -5.09
CA LYS A 107 -3.66 -15.75 -3.65
C LYS A 107 -3.27 -14.50 -2.89
N ALA A 108 -4.17 -14.02 -2.05
CA ALA A 108 -3.94 -12.89 -1.15
C ALA A 108 -4.75 -13.11 0.12
N THR A 109 -4.43 -12.38 1.20
CA THR A 109 -5.20 -12.48 2.44
C THR A 109 -6.65 -12.09 2.21
N TYR A 110 -6.86 -10.99 1.51
CA TYR A 110 -8.18 -10.53 1.10
C TYR A 110 -8.15 -10.09 -0.36
N ARG A 111 -9.31 -10.17 -1.02
CA ARG A 111 -9.49 -9.65 -2.37
C ARG A 111 -10.74 -8.79 -2.39
N ILE A 112 -10.65 -7.60 -2.97
CA ILE A 112 -11.78 -6.68 -3.08
C ILE A 112 -11.99 -6.28 -4.54
N LYS A 113 -13.24 -5.92 -4.85
CA LYS A 113 -13.64 -5.39 -6.17
C LYS A 113 -13.90 -3.89 -6.11
N SER A 114 -14.10 -3.36 -4.91
CA SER A 114 -14.36 -1.95 -4.67
C SER A 114 -13.66 -1.52 -3.39
N LEU A 115 -13.15 -0.30 -3.36
CA LEU A 115 -12.51 0.27 -2.17
C LEU A 115 -13.47 0.35 -0.97
N ARG A 116 -14.77 0.40 -1.21
CA ARG A 116 -15.77 0.40 -0.15
C ARG A 116 -15.70 -0.84 0.73
N GLU A 117 -15.27 -1.98 0.18
CA GLU A 117 -15.17 -3.23 0.92
C GLU A 117 -14.11 -3.18 2.02
N LEU A 118 -13.18 -2.22 1.96
CA LEU A 118 -12.16 -2.07 3.00
C LEU A 118 -12.76 -1.82 4.38
N ARG A 119 -13.91 -1.17 4.44
CA ARG A 119 -14.58 -0.91 5.72
C ARG A 119 -15.02 -2.18 6.44
N GLU A 120 -15.20 -3.26 5.71
CA GLU A 120 -15.58 -4.55 6.28
C GLU A 120 -14.38 -5.37 6.72
N ILE A 121 -13.19 -5.01 6.26
CA ILE A 121 -11.94 -5.72 6.55
C ILE A 121 -11.18 -5.03 7.69
N VAL A 122 -11.10 -3.74 7.63
CA VAL A 122 -10.34 -2.90 8.56
C VAL A 122 -11.23 -1.79 9.13
#